data_d329ac5dcd7b7274d79dd7ed528ec303
#
_entry.id   d329ac5dcd7b7274d79dd7ed528ec303
#
_cell.length_a   1.000
_cell.length_b   1.000
_cell.length_c   1.000
_cell.angle_alpha   90.00
_cell.angle_beta   90.00
_cell.angle_gamma   90.00
#
_symmetry.space_group_name_H-M   'P 1'
#
loop_
_entity.id
_entity.type
_entity.pdbx_description
1 polymer ?
#
loop_
_entity_poly.entity_id
_entity_poly.type
_entity_poly.pdbx_seq_one_letter_code
_entity_poly.pdbx_strand_id
1 'polypeptide(L)'
;KLKLSQVENFQTFDTFEGLSLTSLVVKDINMYADTIHLRNIVATDFESKASLNEKQVVDVSHFKFNIASGILNGAFNYNLNNNHTGLVLKAKDINANDLTYALFDLNNQLYGDLTGDIKLSCVGSDFDNCMKTLNGKTSFNVINGRIPKLGSLEYLLKAGNLLKGGLTSLSINSVI
;
A
#
# COMPACT_ATOMS: atom_id res chain seq x y z
N LYS A 1 -12.27 -14.85 -14.88
CA LYS A 1 -11.01 -14.06 -14.93
C LYS A 1 -11.39 -12.66 -15.37
N LEU A 2 -11.45 -11.71 -14.45
CA LEU A 2 -11.53 -10.29 -14.78
C LEU A 2 -10.13 -9.84 -15.16
N LYS A 3 -9.91 -9.45 -16.42
CA LYS A 3 -8.70 -8.73 -16.81
C LYS A 3 -8.96 -7.25 -16.53
N LEU A 4 -8.27 -6.66 -15.55
CA LEU A 4 -8.35 -5.23 -15.23
C LEU A 4 -7.90 -4.31 -16.37
N SER A 5 -7.23 -4.82 -17.40
CA SER A 5 -6.87 -4.06 -18.61
C SER A 5 -8.06 -3.57 -19.45
N GLN A 6 -9.29 -3.89 -19.07
CA GLN A 6 -10.53 -3.47 -19.75
C GLN A 6 -11.39 -2.50 -18.93
N VAL A 7 -10.92 -2.01 -17.80
CA VAL A 7 -11.70 -1.11 -16.94
C VAL A 7 -11.23 0.33 -17.13
N GLU A 8 -11.34 0.87 -18.35
CA GLU A 8 -11.17 2.30 -18.62
C GLU A 8 -12.40 3.15 -18.30
N ASN A 9 -13.53 2.54 -17.91
CA ASN A 9 -14.75 3.24 -17.54
C ASN A 9 -15.36 2.61 -16.30
N PHE A 10 -14.84 2.93 -15.12
CA PHE A 10 -15.62 2.85 -13.89
C PHE A 10 -16.64 3.98 -13.91
N GLN A 11 -17.76 3.78 -14.58
CA GLN A 11 -18.96 4.53 -14.23
C GLN A 11 -19.36 4.03 -12.84
N THR A 12 -19.32 4.93 -11.87
CA THR A 12 -19.97 4.74 -10.57
C THR A 12 -21.39 4.29 -10.83
N PHE A 13 -21.71 3.06 -10.46
CA PHE A 13 -23.10 2.60 -10.44
C PHE A 13 -23.78 3.28 -9.26
N ASP A 14 -24.34 4.45 -9.51
CA ASP A 14 -25.01 5.28 -8.51
C ASP A 14 -26.37 4.73 -8.05
N THR A 15 -26.79 3.55 -8.52
CA THR A 15 -28.09 3.00 -8.14
C THR A 15 -28.10 1.48 -8.11
N PHE A 16 -27.66 0.91 -7.00
CA PHE A 16 -28.24 -0.34 -6.51
C PHE A 16 -29.31 -0.02 -5.45
N GLU A 17 -30.33 0.75 -5.83
CA GLU A 17 -31.52 0.88 -5.00
C GLU A 17 -32.20 -0.49 -4.92
N GLY A 18 -32.12 -1.12 -3.74
CA GLY A 18 -32.87 -2.34 -3.42
C GLY A 18 -32.05 -3.59 -3.11
N LEU A 19 -30.73 -3.63 -3.30
CA LEU A 19 -29.90 -4.74 -2.84
C LEU A 19 -29.31 -4.41 -1.46
N SER A 20 -29.86 -5.05 -0.43
CA SER A 20 -29.21 -5.06 0.88
C SER A 20 -27.89 -5.85 0.78
N LEU A 21 -26.76 -5.17 0.81
CA LEU A 21 -25.43 -5.81 0.84
C LEU A 21 -25.20 -6.63 2.11
N THR A 22 -26.10 -6.57 3.09
CA THR A 22 -26.00 -7.25 4.39
C THR A 22 -26.01 -8.77 4.30
N SER A 23 -26.41 -9.34 3.17
CA SER A 23 -26.41 -10.80 2.94
C SER A 23 -25.45 -11.26 1.83
N LEU A 24 -24.70 -10.34 1.22
CA LEU A 24 -23.78 -10.69 0.16
C LEU A 24 -22.52 -11.35 0.75
N VAL A 25 -22.26 -12.57 0.32
CA VAL A 25 -21.01 -13.30 0.62
C VAL A 25 -20.36 -13.64 -0.70
N VAL A 26 -19.10 -13.24 -0.85
CA VAL A 26 -18.31 -13.54 -2.05
C VAL A 26 -17.04 -14.26 -1.63
N LYS A 27 -16.84 -15.42 -2.16
CA LYS A 27 -15.66 -16.26 -1.89
C LYS A 27 -14.73 -16.29 -3.11
N ASP A 28 -13.43 -16.30 -2.82
CA ASP A 28 -12.39 -16.59 -3.80
C ASP A 28 -12.41 -15.72 -5.08
N ILE A 29 -12.38 -14.39 -4.87
CA ILE A 29 -12.13 -13.45 -5.96
C ILE A 29 -10.63 -13.45 -6.23
N ASN A 30 -10.22 -13.91 -7.43
CA ASN A 30 -8.83 -13.79 -7.85
C ASN A 30 -8.72 -12.67 -8.87
N MET A 31 -7.81 -11.73 -8.61
CA MET A 31 -7.55 -10.57 -9.46
C MET A 31 -6.13 -10.63 -9.99
N TYR A 32 -5.96 -10.33 -11.27
CA TYR A 32 -4.67 -10.29 -11.95
C TYR A 32 -4.61 -9.06 -12.84
N ALA A 33 -3.46 -8.42 -12.86
CA ALA A 33 -3.17 -7.34 -13.80
C ALA A 33 -1.69 -7.41 -14.22
N ASP A 34 -1.45 -7.37 -15.53
CA ASP A 34 -0.09 -7.39 -16.07
C ASP A 34 0.63 -6.08 -15.72
N THR A 35 -0.09 -4.97 -15.72
CA THR A 35 0.47 -3.63 -15.48
C THR A 35 -0.53 -2.74 -14.74
N ILE A 36 -0.06 -2.02 -13.74
CA ILE A 36 -0.80 -0.99 -12.99
C ILE A 36 0.03 0.29 -12.97
N HIS A 37 -0.55 1.39 -13.41
CA HIS A 37 0.10 2.70 -13.34
C HIS A 37 -0.23 3.39 -12.01
N LEU A 38 0.79 3.69 -11.23
CA LEU A 38 0.69 4.33 -9.92
C LEU A 38 1.46 5.66 -9.96
N ARG A 39 0.80 6.75 -10.31
CA ARG A 39 1.45 8.06 -10.51
C ARG A 39 2.65 7.96 -11.46
N ASN A 40 3.86 8.12 -10.93
CA ASN A 40 5.13 8.15 -11.68
C ASN A 40 5.82 6.78 -11.76
N ILE A 41 5.18 5.71 -11.31
CA ILE A 41 5.76 4.37 -11.29
C ILE A 41 4.79 3.35 -11.86
N VAL A 42 5.35 2.32 -12.47
CA VAL A 42 4.61 1.19 -13.01
C VAL A 42 4.83 -0.02 -12.11
N ALA A 43 3.74 -0.63 -11.66
CA ALA A 43 3.76 -1.94 -11.04
C ALA A 43 3.37 -3.01 -12.06
N THR A 44 3.97 -4.18 -11.97
CA THR A 44 3.69 -5.31 -12.87
C THR A 44 3.35 -6.57 -12.09
N ASP A 45 2.78 -7.55 -12.79
CA ASP A 45 2.51 -8.88 -12.27
C ASP A 45 1.66 -8.86 -10.98
N PHE A 46 0.64 -8.00 -10.97
CA PHE A 46 -0.28 -7.94 -9.83
C PHE A 46 -1.11 -9.22 -9.76
N GLU A 47 -1.09 -9.82 -8.60
CA GLU A 47 -1.99 -10.91 -8.22
C GLU A 47 -2.59 -10.64 -6.85
N SER A 48 -3.86 -10.99 -6.66
CA SER A 48 -4.49 -10.94 -5.35
C SER A 48 -5.63 -11.93 -5.21
N LYS A 49 -5.90 -12.27 -3.94
CA LYS A 49 -7.05 -13.08 -3.55
C LYS A 49 -7.87 -12.33 -2.52
N ALA A 50 -9.16 -12.16 -2.82
CA ALA A 50 -10.09 -11.42 -1.99
C ALA A 50 -11.36 -12.22 -1.69
N SER A 51 -12.04 -11.84 -0.62
CA SER A 51 -13.36 -12.36 -0.24
C SER A 51 -14.17 -11.30 0.50
N LEU A 52 -15.50 -11.45 0.51
CA LEU A 52 -16.42 -10.73 1.38
C LEU A 52 -17.16 -11.77 2.22
N ASN A 53 -17.00 -11.71 3.53
CA ASN A 53 -17.60 -12.68 4.44
C ASN A 53 -18.96 -12.21 5.02
N GLU A 54 -19.64 -13.11 5.75
CA GLU A 54 -20.93 -12.84 6.40
C GLU A 54 -20.88 -11.71 7.43
N LYS A 55 -19.70 -11.41 7.98
CA LYS A 55 -19.48 -10.29 8.91
C LYS A 55 -19.26 -8.97 8.21
N GLN A 56 -19.47 -8.93 6.88
CA GLN A 56 -19.26 -7.76 6.03
C GLN A 56 -17.81 -7.24 6.11
N VAL A 57 -16.86 -8.16 6.14
CA VAL A 57 -15.44 -7.84 6.01
C VAL A 57 -14.98 -8.21 4.61
N VAL A 58 -14.51 -7.20 3.88
CA VAL A 58 -13.70 -7.39 2.68
C VAL A 58 -12.31 -7.80 3.14
N ASP A 59 -11.87 -8.98 2.77
CA ASP A 59 -10.56 -9.52 3.12
C ASP A 59 -9.77 -9.80 1.85
N VAL A 60 -8.67 -9.07 1.65
CA VAL A 60 -7.65 -9.36 0.65
C VAL A 60 -6.54 -10.10 1.38
N SER A 61 -6.69 -11.41 1.46
CA SER A 61 -5.79 -12.28 2.23
C SER A 61 -4.35 -12.27 1.72
N HIS A 62 -4.20 -11.96 0.44
CA HIS A 62 -2.90 -11.84 -0.22
C HIS A 62 -2.99 -10.94 -1.44
N PHE A 63 -2.02 -10.07 -1.60
CA PHE A 63 -1.69 -9.43 -2.87
C PHE A 63 -0.17 -9.34 -3.04
N LYS A 64 0.27 -9.33 -4.29
CA LYS A 64 1.68 -9.21 -4.66
C LYS A 64 1.81 -8.50 -5.99
N PHE A 65 2.86 -7.72 -6.15
CA PHE A 65 3.25 -7.12 -7.44
C PHE A 65 4.73 -6.70 -7.41
N ASN A 66 5.31 -6.54 -8.59
CA ASN A 66 6.64 -6.00 -8.77
C ASN A 66 6.56 -4.47 -8.90
N ILE A 67 7.46 -3.75 -8.24
CA ILE A 67 7.52 -2.28 -8.26
C ILE A 67 8.95 -1.82 -7.98
N ALA A 68 9.44 -0.82 -8.73
CA ALA A 68 10.77 -0.22 -8.52
C ALA A 68 11.86 -1.30 -8.38
N SER A 69 11.90 -2.24 -9.30
CA SER A 69 12.85 -3.38 -9.36
C SER A 69 12.73 -4.40 -8.21
N GLY A 70 11.87 -4.18 -7.25
CA GLY A 70 11.62 -5.08 -6.11
C GLY A 70 10.20 -5.66 -6.09
N ILE A 71 9.85 -6.27 -4.96
CA ILE A 71 8.55 -6.93 -4.75
C ILE A 71 7.85 -6.29 -3.57
N LEU A 72 6.57 -5.94 -3.75
CA LEU A 72 5.66 -5.61 -2.66
C LEU A 72 4.61 -6.71 -2.54
N ASN A 73 4.41 -7.21 -1.33
CA ASN A 73 3.32 -8.12 -1.03
C ASN A 73 2.63 -7.72 0.27
N GLY A 74 1.42 -8.21 0.49
CA GLY A 74 0.69 -7.86 1.69
C GLY A 74 -0.69 -8.47 1.78
N ALA A 75 -1.42 -7.97 2.76
CA ALA A 75 -2.82 -8.27 3.00
C ALA A 75 -3.55 -6.99 3.44
N PHE A 76 -4.82 -6.93 3.14
CA PHE A 76 -5.69 -5.80 3.47
C PHE A 76 -7.04 -6.32 3.93
N ASN A 77 -7.63 -5.69 4.94
CA ASN A 77 -9.01 -5.93 5.32
C ASN A 77 -9.76 -4.63 5.57
N TYR A 78 -11.04 -4.64 5.26
CA TYR A 78 -11.95 -3.53 5.53
C TYR A 78 -13.28 -4.05 6.04
N ASN A 79 -13.67 -3.61 7.21
CA ASN A 79 -14.95 -3.95 7.81
C ASN A 79 -15.99 -2.88 7.49
N LEU A 80 -16.99 -3.25 6.67
CA LEU A 80 -18.06 -2.36 6.20
C LEU A 80 -18.98 -1.86 7.33
N ASN A 81 -19.06 -2.58 8.48
CA ASN A 81 -19.95 -2.20 9.57
C ASN A 81 -19.36 -1.11 10.47
N ASN A 82 -18.04 -1.09 10.65
CA ASN A 82 -17.38 -0.17 11.59
C ASN A 82 -16.26 0.66 10.95
N ASN A 83 -16.10 0.56 9.63
CA ASN A 83 -15.08 1.25 8.84
C ASN A 83 -13.64 1.01 9.33
N HIS A 84 -13.39 -0.14 9.97
CA HIS A 84 -12.05 -0.51 10.39
C HIS A 84 -11.27 -1.05 9.20
N THR A 85 -10.09 -0.49 8.99
CA THR A 85 -9.13 -0.90 7.96
C THR A 85 -7.88 -1.48 8.61
N GLY A 86 -7.41 -2.59 8.10
CA GLY A 86 -6.10 -3.18 8.43
C GLY A 86 -5.27 -3.39 7.17
N LEU A 87 -3.99 -3.06 7.23
CA LEU A 87 -3.03 -3.21 6.13
C LEU A 87 -1.72 -3.79 6.65
N VAL A 88 -1.24 -4.83 6.00
CA VAL A 88 0.09 -5.39 6.21
C VAL A 88 0.82 -5.37 4.89
N LEU A 89 2.00 -4.76 4.84
CA LEU A 89 2.86 -4.73 3.66
C LEU A 89 4.24 -5.29 4.00
N LYS A 90 4.84 -5.96 3.03
CA LYS A 90 6.23 -6.38 3.02
C LYS A 90 6.88 -5.96 1.73
N ALA A 91 7.87 -5.11 1.83
CA ALA A 91 8.72 -4.66 0.73
C ALA A 91 10.01 -5.47 0.72
N LYS A 92 10.46 -5.89 -0.45
CA LYS A 92 11.73 -6.60 -0.64
C LYS A 92 12.46 -6.04 -1.84
N ASP A 93 13.70 -5.61 -1.60
CA ASP A 93 14.67 -5.17 -2.63
C ASP A 93 14.10 -4.07 -3.56
N ILE A 94 13.29 -3.15 -3.01
CA ILE A 94 12.70 -2.05 -3.77
C ILE A 94 13.73 -0.93 -3.93
N ASN A 95 13.94 -0.44 -5.15
CA ASN A 95 14.79 0.73 -5.38
C ASN A 95 14.23 1.94 -4.64
N ALA A 96 14.98 2.44 -3.66
CA ALA A 96 14.51 3.50 -2.77
C ALA A 96 14.33 4.83 -3.49
N ASN A 97 15.16 5.15 -4.51
CA ASN A 97 15.02 6.36 -5.29
C ASN A 97 13.73 6.36 -6.12
N ASP A 98 13.46 5.26 -6.82
CA ASP A 98 12.26 5.15 -7.65
C ASP A 98 10.99 5.21 -6.81
N LEU A 99 11.00 4.56 -5.64
CA LEU A 99 9.88 4.59 -4.71
C LEU A 99 9.64 6.00 -4.15
N THR A 100 10.69 6.70 -3.71
CA THR A 100 10.56 8.06 -3.16
C THR A 100 10.15 9.07 -4.22
N TYR A 101 10.61 8.90 -5.47
CA TYR A 101 10.14 9.69 -6.59
C TYR A 101 8.65 9.46 -6.87
N ALA A 102 8.22 8.20 -6.90
CA ALA A 102 6.84 7.85 -7.20
C ALA A 102 5.83 8.37 -6.16
N LEU A 103 6.18 8.26 -4.88
CA LEU A 103 5.27 8.60 -3.78
C LEU A 103 5.32 10.08 -3.38
N PHE A 104 6.48 10.70 -3.44
CA PHE A 104 6.74 12.02 -2.85
C PHE A 104 7.32 13.03 -3.85
N ASP A 105 7.54 12.65 -5.12
CA ASP A 105 8.21 13.46 -6.14
C ASP A 105 9.65 13.85 -5.74
N LEU A 106 10.29 13.02 -4.92
CA LEU A 106 11.64 13.22 -4.40
C LEU A 106 12.63 12.39 -5.22
N ASN A 107 13.20 13.01 -6.28
CA ASN A 107 14.20 12.36 -7.09
C ASN A 107 15.63 12.59 -6.55
N ASN A 108 16.48 11.59 -6.63
CA ASN A 108 17.89 11.64 -6.23
C ASN A 108 18.12 12.03 -4.76
N GLN A 109 17.21 11.64 -3.86
CA GLN A 109 17.29 11.95 -2.44
C GLN A 109 17.67 10.75 -1.57
N LEU A 110 17.27 9.55 -1.98
CA LEU A 110 17.57 8.31 -1.28
C LEU A 110 17.93 7.23 -2.30
N TYR A 111 19.08 6.61 -2.16
CA TYR A 111 19.51 5.48 -2.99
C TYR A 111 19.63 4.23 -2.12
N GLY A 112 19.64 3.07 -2.76
CA GLY A 112 19.80 1.76 -2.15
C GLY A 112 18.58 0.87 -2.32
N ASP A 113 18.69 -0.35 -1.80
CA ASP A 113 17.66 -1.38 -1.87
C ASP A 113 16.89 -1.41 -0.55
N LEU A 114 15.61 -1.04 -0.60
CA LEU A 114 14.74 -0.94 0.55
C LEU A 114 14.04 -2.27 0.79
N THR A 115 14.17 -2.78 2.00
CA THR A 115 13.41 -3.92 2.51
C THR A 115 12.71 -3.50 3.80
N GLY A 116 11.46 -3.89 3.99
CA GLY A 116 10.74 -3.47 5.20
C GLY A 116 9.36 -4.07 5.37
N ASP A 117 8.85 -3.86 6.56
CA ASP A 117 7.52 -4.30 7.01
C ASP A 117 6.70 -3.08 7.46
N ILE A 118 5.44 -3.05 7.07
CA ILE A 118 4.46 -2.04 7.47
C ILE A 118 3.23 -2.75 8.00
N LYS A 119 2.76 -2.34 9.18
CA LYS A 119 1.45 -2.73 9.71
C LYS A 119 0.70 -1.47 10.08
N LEU A 120 -0.43 -1.22 9.43
CA LEU A 120 -1.26 -0.05 9.67
C LEU A 120 -2.68 -0.48 10.00
N SER A 121 -3.36 0.31 10.80
CA SER A 121 -4.80 0.21 11.02
C SER A 121 -5.39 1.59 11.22
N CYS A 122 -6.64 1.76 10.82
CA CYS A 122 -7.39 2.98 11.05
C CYS A 122 -8.89 2.69 11.12
N VAL A 123 -9.65 3.67 11.57
CA VAL A 123 -11.11 3.67 11.53
C VAL A 123 -11.57 4.95 10.84
N GLY A 124 -12.32 4.83 9.76
CA GLY A 124 -12.85 5.98 9.03
C GLY A 124 -13.58 5.55 7.77
N SER A 125 -14.66 6.26 7.44
CA SER A 125 -15.45 6.03 6.23
C SER A 125 -14.79 6.58 4.96
N ASP A 126 -13.82 7.47 5.13
CA ASP A 126 -13.06 8.12 4.09
C ASP A 126 -11.58 8.25 4.48
N PHE A 127 -10.75 8.68 3.54
CA PHE A 127 -9.31 8.79 3.73
C PHE A 127 -8.95 9.74 4.88
N ASP A 128 -9.59 10.91 4.97
CA ASP A 128 -9.25 11.93 5.97
C ASP A 128 -9.57 11.45 7.41
N ASN A 129 -10.68 10.76 7.59
CA ASN A 129 -11.06 10.18 8.88
C ASN A 129 -10.16 8.99 9.24
N CYS A 130 -9.82 8.14 8.27
CA CYS A 130 -8.84 7.09 8.46
C CYS A 130 -7.48 7.65 8.91
N MET A 131 -6.99 8.72 8.26
CA MET A 131 -5.71 9.34 8.62
C MET A 131 -5.69 9.93 10.05
N LYS A 132 -6.83 10.42 10.56
CA LYS A 132 -6.93 10.93 11.95
C LYS A 132 -6.80 9.83 13.02
N THR A 133 -7.18 8.61 12.67
CA THR A 133 -7.15 7.45 13.59
C THR A 133 -6.02 6.47 13.26
N LEU A 134 -5.16 6.82 12.29
CA LEU A 134 -4.10 5.95 11.81
C LEU A 134 -3.15 5.56 12.95
N ASN A 135 -2.96 4.25 13.08
CA ASN A 135 -2.03 3.64 14.01
C ASN A 135 -1.25 2.54 13.32
N GLY A 136 -0.02 2.30 13.74
CA GLY A 136 0.75 1.22 13.15
C GLY A 136 2.20 1.18 13.53
N LYS A 137 2.90 0.22 12.92
CA LYS A 137 4.34 0.01 13.07
C LYS A 137 4.96 -0.16 11.69
N THR A 138 6.12 0.46 11.51
CA THR A 138 6.92 0.32 10.30
C THR A 138 8.36 0.02 10.68
N SER A 139 9.00 -0.83 9.88
CA SER A 139 10.44 -1.12 9.99
C SER A 139 11.00 -1.16 8.59
N PHE A 140 12.07 -0.40 8.35
CA PHE A 140 12.75 -0.35 7.07
C PHE A 140 14.24 -0.54 7.25
N ASN A 141 14.84 -1.27 6.32
CA ASN A 141 16.28 -1.39 6.16
C ASN A 141 16.63 -0.99 4.73
N VAL A 142 17.64 -0.14 4.55
CA VAL A 142 18.15 0.25 3.24
C VAL A 142 19.60 -0.24 3.14
N ILE A 143 19.85 -1.18 2.23
CA ILE A 143 21.17 -1.74 1.95
C ILE A 143 21.81 -0.91 0.83
N ASN A 144 23.11 -0.71 0.89
CA ASN A 144 23.87 0.15 -0.04
C ASN A 144 23.30 1.57 -0.10
N GLY A 145 22.74 2.03 1.03
CA GLY A 145 22.03 3.29 1.12
C GLY A 145 22.96 4.49 1.03
N ARG A 146 22.55 5.52 0.24
CA ARG A 146 23.20 6.81 0.18
C ARG A 146 22.18 7.92 0.17
N ILE A 147 22.37 8.91 1.05
CA ILE A 147 21.59 10.14 1.12
C ILE A 147 22.51 11.29 0.68
N PRO A 148 22.39 11.79 -0.56
CA PRO A 148 23.32 12.80 -1.09
C PRO A 148 23.26 14.14 -0.41
N LYS A 149 22.11 14.48 0.20
CA LYS A 149 21.88 15.78 0.85
C LYS A 149 21.21 15.57 2.21
N LEU A 150 21.78 16.12 3.27
CA LEU A 150 21.22 16.05 4.62
C LEU A 150 19.80 16.62 4.74
N GLY A 151 19.44 17.63 3.92
CA GLY A 151 18.08 18.16 3.86
C GLY A 151 17.01 17.14 3.44
N SER A 152 17.42 16.09 2.74
CA SER A 152 16.51 14.99 2.33
C SER A 152 16.02 14.19 3.54
N LEU A 153 16.82 14.09 4.60
CA LEU A 153 16.43 13.40 5.81
C LEU A 153 15.24 14.08 6.49
N GLU A 154 15.19 15.42 6.45
CA GLU A 154 14.06 16.19 6.98
C GLU A 154 12.75 15.87 6.24
N TYR A 155 12.79 15.71 4.91
CA TYR A 155 11.61 15.31 4.13
C TYR A 155 11.16 13.89 4.45
N LEU A 156 12.11 12.96 4.60
CA LEU A 156 11.80 11.57 4.99
C LEU A 156 11.20 11.50 6.40
N LEU A 157 11.72 12.32 7.33
CA LEU A 157 11.18 12.43 8.68
C LEU A 157 9.80 13.09 8.69
N LYS A 158 9.57 14.11 7.86
CA LYS A 158 8.24 14.73 7.69
C LYS A 158 7.24 13.75 7.09
N ALA A 159 7.64 12.97 6.08
CA ALA A 159 6.81 11.89 5.53
C ALA A 159 6.49 10.82 6.57
N GLY A 160 7.47 10.45 7.41
CA GLY A 160 7.27 9.54 8.55
C GLY A 160 6.35 10.11 9.64
N ASN A 161 6.36 11.41 9.87
CA ASN A 161 5.49 12.10 10.84
C ASN A 161 4.03 12.21 10.36
N LEU A 162 3.77 12.09 9.05
CA LEU A 162 2.41 11.98 8.51
C LEU A 162 1.75 10.65 8.94
N LEU A 163 2.55 9.63 9.21
CA LEU A 163 2.11 8.40 9.84
C LEU A 163 2.24 8.60 11.36
N LYS A 164 1.18 9.00 12.04
CA LYS A 164 1.14 9.26 13.52
C LYS A 164 1.64 8.11 14.39
N GLY A 165 2.01 6.98 13.80
CA GLY A 165 2.63 5.83 14.47
C GLY A 165 4.16 5.88 14.57
N GLY A 166 4.80 6.85 13.95
CA GLY A 166 6.26 7.02 13.94
C GLY A 166 7.01 5.86 13.25
N LEU A 167 8.16 6.18 12.67
CA LEU A 167 9.14 5.17 12.26
C LEU A 167 9.69 4.54 13.55
N THR A 168 9.34 3.29 13.81
CA THR A 168 9.81 2.57 15.01
C THR A 168 11.27 2.17 14.88
N SER A 169 11.77 1.99 13.66
CA SER A 169 13.19 1.84 13.37
C SER A 169 13.48 2.15 11.90
N LEU A 170 14.52 2.92 11.65
CA LEU A 170 15.16 3.08 10.35
C LEU A 170 16.63 2.72 10.53
N SER A 171 17.09 1.67 9.88
CA SER A 171 18.53 1.35 9.82
C SER A 171 19.02 1.54 8.39
N ILE A 172 20.09 2.30 8.24
CA ILE A 172 20.79 2.50 6.96
C ILE A 172 22.18 1.86 7.13
N ASN A 173 22.36 0.73 6.48
CA ASN A 173 23.66 0.07 6.44
C ASN A 173 24.38 0.53 5.18
N SER A 174 25.37 1.43 5.32
CA SER A 174 26.29 1.76 4.24
C SER A 174 27.52 0.87 4.37
N VAL A 175 27.84 0.12 3.33
CA VAL A 175 29.17 -0.45 3.14
C VAL A 175 29.98 0.61 2.42
N ILE A 176 30.98 1.20 3.10
CA ILE A 176 31.97 2.11 2.51
C ILE A 176 32.94 1.29 1.69
#